data_e7d826bb368650be3ba2ae6354c3e940
#
_entry.id   e7d826bb368650be3ba2ae6354c3e940
#
_cell.length_a   1.000
_cell.length_b   1.000
_cell.length_c   1.000
_cell.angle_alpha   90.00
_cell.angle_beta   90.00
_cell.angle_gamma   90.00
#
_symmetry.space_group_name_H-M   'P 1'
#
loop_
_entity.id
_entity.type
_entity.pdbx_description
1 polymer ?
#
loop_
_entity_poly.entity_id
_entity_poly.type
_entity_poly.pdbx_seq_one_letter_code
_entity_poly.pdbx_strand_id
1 'polypeptide(L)'
;GRTRDESPRGYGITSGKKVAAVLRSIWNLSANDNPYADWILVQVTDRVGELRQQLEHAGKHFQDDLDKLQARGLRVSVLKSRAPVEVELGFRSPYGYMIVDLILDFDWYARVVKTMVQKNRLGDIEGKEDLYQMTKRIRALFESTLPYQKYLLREELRLLSRSDFLPGASDEARKRVEAAVGIFGEVPPPIFTGEVRPRHSRRRADVSEAEMRLLVDVAQGKVDAAGSDLNQENTLL
;
A
#
# COMPACT_ATOMS: atom_id res chain seq x y z
N GLY A 1 -27.18 -3.68 -39.54
CA GLY A 1 -27.49 -3.17 -38.23
C GLY A 1 -26.26 -3.35 -37.34
N ARG A 2 -25.53 -2.27 -37.07
CA ARG A 2 -24.44 -2.25 -36.07
C ARG A 2 -25.10 -2.03 -34.71
N THR A 3 -25.12 -3.02 -33.86
CA THR A 3 -25.42 -2.86 -32.44
C THR A 3 -24.20 -2.23 -31.77
N ARG A 4 -24.31 -0.96 -31.39
CA ARG A 4 -23.41 -0.28 -30.48
C ARG A 4 -23.60 -0.92 -29.10
N ASP A 5 -22.58 -1.60 -28.62
CA ASP A 5 -22.45 -2.01 -27.23
C ASP A 5 -22.16 -0.75 -26.40
N GLU A 6 -23.22 -0.12 -25.91
CA GLU A 6 -23.14 0.95 -24.92
C GLU A 6 -22.96 0.31 -23.53
N SER A 7 -21.72 -0.09 -23.22
CA SER A 7 -21.35 -0.32 -21.86
C SER A 7 -21.50 1.00 -21.10
N PRO A 8 -22.28 1.08 -20.02
CA PRO A 8 -22.36 2.28 -19.20
C PRO A 8 -20.95 2.62 -18.74
N ARG A 9 -20.56 3.88 -18.84
CA ARG A 9 -19.32 4.44 -18.29
C ARG A 9 -19.36 4.34 -16.76
N GLY A 10 -19.34 3.12 -16.25
CA GLY A 10 -19.08 2.84 -14.86
C GLY A 10 -17.63 3.22 -14.58
N TYR A 11 -17.39 3.91 -13.50
CA TYR A 11 -16.06 4.11 -12.92
C TYR A 11 -15.39 2.74 -12.88
N GLY A 12 -14.40 2.54 -13.78
CA GLY A 12 -13.77 1.24 -13.98
C GLY A 12 -13.20 0.73 -12.65
N ILE A 13 -13.61 -0.44 -12.24
CA ILE A 13 -13.11 -1.10 -11.03
C ILE A 13 -11.59 -1.14 -11.11
N THR A 14 -10.93 -0.56 -10.11
CA THR A 14 -9.47 -0.54 -10.07
C THR A 14 -8.95 -1.97 -9.99
N SER A 15 -8.23 -2.39 -11.02
CA SER A 15 -7.67 -3.74 -11.10
C SER A 15 -6.38 -3.86 -10.29
N GLY A 16 -6.08 -5.05 -9.77
CA GLY A 16 -4.82 -5.34 -9.11
C GLY A 16 -3.60 -5.04 -9.98
N LYS A 17 -3.68 -5.26 -11.30
CA LYS A 17 -2.61 -4.89 -12.26
C LYS A 17 -2.33 -3.38 -12.26
N LYS A 18 -3.37 -2.55 -12.18
CA LYS A 18 -3.22 -1.10 -12.11
C LYS A 18 -2.55 -0.67 -10.81
N VAL A 19 -2.97 -1.23 -9.68
CA VAL A 19 -2.34 -0.97 -8.38
C VAL A 19 -0.88 -1.40 -8.36
N ALA A 20 -0.56 -2.58 -8.88
CA ALA A 20 0.82 -3.06 -9.01
C ALA A 20 1.70 -2.13 -9.84
N ALA A 21 1.16 -1.56 -10.94
CA ALA A 21 1.87 -0.57 -11.77
C ALA A 21 2.10 0.74 -11.01
N VAL A 22 1.11 1.22 -10.26
CA VAL A 22 1.23 2.40 -9.38
C VAL A 22 2.32 2.19 -8.34
N LEU A 23 2.28 1.09 -7.60
CA LEU A 23 3.27 0.77 -6.56
C LEU A 23 4.68 0.63 -7.15
N ARG A 24 4.82 0.08 -8.36
CA ARG A 24 6.11 0.07 -9.06
C ARG A 24 6.65 1.46 -9.33
N SER A 25 5.79 2.40 -9.76
CA SER A 25 6.19 3.78 -10.00
C SER A 25 6.66 4.46 -8.70
N ILE A 26 5.93 4.26 -7.60
CA ILE A 26 6.29 4.78 -6.28
C ILE A 26 7.61 4.14 -5.79
N TRP A 27 7.79 2.84 -5.98
CA TRP A 27 9.03 2.15 -5.65
C TRP A 27 10.24 2.69 -6.41
N ASN A 28 10.06 3.13 -7.66
CA ASN A 28 11.13 3.78 -8.40
C ASN A 28 11.48 5.17 -7.81
N LEU A 29 10.52 5.89 -7.25
CA LEU A 29 10.77 7.17 -6.54
C LEU A 29 11.48 6.95 -5.21
N SER A 30 11.18 5.87 -4.48
CA SER A 30 11.94 5.46 -3.29
C SER A 30 13.43 5.24 -3.59
N ALA A 31 13.78 4.81 -4.83
CA ALA A 31 15.17 4.70 -5.26
C ALA A 31 15.91 6.05 -5.32
N ASN A 32 15.18 7.16 -5.48
CA ASN A 32 15.70 8.52 -5.47
C ASN A 32 15.64 9.18 -4.09
N ASP A 33 15.54 8.37 -3.04
CA ASP A 33 15.45 8.83 -1.66
C ASP A 33 14.26 9.76 -1.35
N ASN A 34 13.13 9.54 -2.02
CA ASN A 34 11.91 10.30 -1.80
C ASN A 34 11.20 9.82 -0.52
N PRO A 35 11.09 10.64 0.54
CA PRO A 35 10.53 10.22 1.83
C PRO A 35 9.02 9.92 1.76
N TYR A 36 8.28 10.60 0.89
CA TYR A 36 6.85 10.32 0.68
C TYR A 36 6.62 9.00 -0.04
N ALA A 37 7.50 8.65 -0.98
CA ALA A 37 7.44 7.34 -1.63
C ALA A 37 7.66 6.22 -0.60
N ASP A 38 8.63 6.38 0.29
CA ASP A 38 8.88 5.43 1.38
C ASP A 38 7.65 5.33 2.30
N TRP A 39 7.09 6.46 2.71
CA TRP A 39 5.91 6.51 3.57
C TRP A 39 4.72 5.75 2.97
N ILE A 40 4.41 6.00 1.69
CA ILE A 40 3.31 5.33 1.01
C ILE A 40 3.56 3.81 0.90
N LEU A 41 4.79 3.40 0.58
CA LEU A 41 5.12 1.98 0.50
C LEU A 41 4.99 1.28 1.86
N VAL A 42 5.38 1.92 2.96
CA VAL A 42 5.16 1.42 4.32
C VAL A 42 3.66 1.29 4.59
N GLN A 43 2.89 2.37 4.42
CA GLN A 43 1.44 2.36 4.69
C GLN A 43 0.69 1.29 3.88
N VAL A 44 1.01 1.14 2.59
CA VAL A 44 0.34 0.14 1.74
C VAL A 44 0.74 -1.27 2.18
N THR A 45 2.00 -1.49 2.53
CA THR A 45 2.47 -2.80 3.02
C THR A 45 1.75 -3.19 4.31
N ASP A 46 1.62 -2.27 5.26
CA ASP A 46 0.94 -2.52 6.53
C ASP A 46 -0.54 -2.85 6.31
N ARG A 47 -1.24 -2.05 5.50
CA ARG A 47 -2.65 -2.30 5.16
C ARG A 47 -2.88 -3.62 4.43
N VAL A 48 -1.98 -4.00 3.52
CA VAL A 48 -2.03 -5.33 2.87
C VAL A 48 -1.82 -6.42 3.91
N GLY A 49 -0.85 -6.25 4.82
CA GLY A 49 -0.58 -7.17 5.91
C GLY A 49 -1.81 -7.38 6.82
N GLU A 50 -2.46 -6.30 7.23
CA GLU A 50 -3.69 -6.33 8.02
C GLU A 50 -4.83 -7.08 7.31
N LEU A 51 -5.04 -6.81 6.02
CA LEU A 51 -6.08 -7.49 5.23
C LEU A 51 -5.77 -8.99 5.08
N ARG A 52 -4.52 -9.36 4.85
CA ARG A 52 -4.11 -10.76 4.76
C ARG A 52 -4.31 -11.50 6.10
N GLN A 53 -3.95 -10.88 7.22
CA GLN A 53 -4.22 -11.44 8.55
C GLN A 53 -5.72 -11.62 8.81
N GLN A 54 -6.56 -10.66 8.39
CA GLN A 54 -8.02 -10.78 8.51
C GLN A 54 -8.57 -11.94 7.67
N LEU A 55 -8.08 -12.10 6.43
CA LEU A 55 -8.45 -13.20 5.54
C LEU A 55 -8.02 -14.55 6.12
N GLU A 56 -6.79 -14.64 6.62
CA GLU A 56 -6.24 -15.84 7.24
C GLU A 56 -7.04 -16.23 8.48
N HIS A 57 -7.30 -15.26 9.39
CA HIS A 57 -8.06 -15.51 10.60
C HIS A 57 -9.49 -15.99 10.30
N ALA A 58 -10.20 -15.29 9.42
CA ALA A 58 -11.56 -15.68 9.04
C ALA A 58 -11.59 -17.03 8.30
N GLY A 59 -10.62 -17.26 7.41
CA GLY A 59 -10.51 -18.53 6.69
C GLY A 59 -10.16 -19.70 7.60
N LYS A 60 -9.29 -19.49 8.60
CA LYS A 60 -8.93 -20.53 9.57
C LYS A 60 -10.12 -20.99 10.39
N HIS A 61 -10.97 -20.07 10.84
CA HIS A 61 -12.19 -20.44 11.57
C HIS A 61 -13.07 -21.41 10.74
N PHE A 62 -13.29 -21.14 9.47
CA PHE A 62 -14.05 -22.02 8.59
C PHE A 62 -13.31 -23.32 8.28
N GLN A 63 -11.98 -23.30 8.16
CA GLN A 63 -11.19 -24.49 7.94
C GLN A 63 -11.25 -25.43 9.14
N ASP A 64 -11.17 -24.91 10.37
CA ASP A 64 -11.32 -25.71 11.61
C ASP A 64 -12.70 -26.40 11.67
N ASP A 65 -13.76 -25.77 11.19
CA ASP A 65 -15.09 -26.38 11.12
C ASP A 65 -15.18 -27.47 10.04
N LEU A 66 -14.50 -27.30 8.90
CA LEU A 66 -14.40 -28.34 7.88
C LEU A 66 -13.60 -29.55 8.42
N ASP A 67 -12.54 -29.31 9.16
CA ASP A 67 -11.71 -30.38 9.76
C ASP A 67 -12.49 -31.17 10.83
N LYS A 68 -13.33 -30.50 11.63
CA LYS A 68 -14.26 -31.19 12.56
C LYS A 68 -15.24 -32.11 11.83
N LEU A 69 -15.74 -31.70 10.65
CA LEU A 69 -16.59 -32.55 9.84
C LEU A 69 -15.83 -33.77 9.30
N GLN A 70 -14.60 -33.56 8.87
CA GLN A 70 -13.74 -34.63 8.37
C GLN A 70 -13.42 -35.65 9.47
N ALA A 71 -13.16 -35.18 10.70
CA ALA A 71 -12.97 -36.05 11.87
C ALA A 71 -14.23 -36.91 12.18
N ARG A 72 -15.43 -36.46 11.78
CA ARG A 72 -16.69 -37.22 11.93
C ARG A 72 -16.99 -38.15 10.73
N GLY A 73 -16.00 -38.36 9.85
CA GLY A 73 -16.10 -39.24 8.68
C GLY A 73 -16.66 -38.62 7.41
N LEU A 74 -16.92 -37.30 7.39
CA LEU A 74 -17.39 -36.59 6.19
C LEU A 74 -16.19 -36.06 5.39
N ARG A 75 -15.97 -36.61 4.18
CA ARG A 75 -14.95 -36.02 3.28
C ARG A 75 -15.46 -34.72 2.68
N VAL A 76 -14.96 -33.62 3.17
CA VAL A 76 -15.26 -32.28 2.66
C VAL A 76 -14.02 -31.70 2.01
N SER A 77 -14.14 -31.28 0.76
CA SER A 77 -13.09 -30.55 0.06
C SER A 77 -13.56 -29.12 -0.24
N VAL A 78 -12.65 -28.16 -0.20
CA VAL A 78 -12.91 -26.79 -0.60
C VAL A 78 -13.25 -26.76 -2.08
N LEU A 79 -14.27 -26.01 -2.45
CA LEU A 79 -14.72 -25.83 -3.84
C LEU A 79 -13.55 -25.38 -4.72
N LYS A 80 -13.43 -26.03 -5.86
CA LYS A 80 -12.53 -25.59 -6.93
C LYS A 80 -13.24 -24.62 -7.86
N SER A 81 -12.51 -23.69 -8.46
CA SER A 81 -13.05 -22.84 -9.51
C SER A 81 -13.53 -23.72 -10.70
N ARG A 82 -14.72 -23.42 -11.23
CA ARG A 82 -15.23 -24.10 -12.43
C ARG A 82 -14.50 -23.68 -13.70
N ALA A 83 -13.96 -22.45 -13.69
CA ALA A 83 -13.21 -21.88 -14.80
C ALA A 83 -11.98 -21.16 -14.21
N PRO A 84 -10.92 -21.90 -13.88
CA PRO A 84 -9.68 -21.28 -13.41
C PRO A 84 -9.10 -20.41 -14.53
N VAL A 85 -8.70 -19.19 -14.18
CA VAL A 85 -8.03 -18.27 -15.10
C VAL A 85 -6.55 -18.30 -14.77
N GLU A 86 -5.74 -18.69 -15.74
CA GLU A 86 -4.30 -18.55 -15.65
C GLU A 86 -3.91 -17.13 -16.05
N VAL A 87 -3.15 -16.46 -15.20
CA VAL A 87 -2.65 -15.12 -15.46
C VAL A 87 -1.14 -15.15 -15.41
N GLU A 88 -0.51 -14.88 -16.53
CA GLU A 88 0.94 -14.69 -16.56
C GLU A 88 1.30 -13.39 -15.84
N LEU A 89 2.19 -13.49 -14.84
CA LEU A 89 2.58 -12.40 -13.97
C LEU A 89 4.01 -11.98 -14.31
N GLY A 90 4.15 -10.90 -15.06
CA GLY A 90 5.44 -10.29 -15.41
C GLY A 90 5.75 -9.04 -14.56
N PHE A 91 5.49 -9.06 -13.25
CA PHE A 91 5.77 -7.90 -12.41
C PHE A 91 7.27 -7.67 -12.26
N ARG A 92 7.65 -6.40 -12.40
CA ARG A 92 9.05 -5.95 -12.24
C ARG A 92 9.27 -5.26 -10.89
N SER A 93 8.40 -5.50 -9.91
CA SER A 93 8.55 -5.00 -8.54
C SER A 93 7.98 -6.02 -7.54
N PRO A 94 8.57 -6.14 -6.33
CA PRO A 94 8.06 -7.03 -5.29
C PRO A 94 6.65 -6.64 -4.82
N TYR A 95 6.29 -5.36 -4.91
CA TYR A 95 4.96 -4.86 -4.55
C TYR A 95 3.85 -5.37 -5.47
N GLY A 96 4.17 -5.70 -6.72
CA GLY A 96 3.23 -6.36 -7.63
C GLY A 96 2.84 -7.74 -7.13
N TYR A 97 3.81 -8.53 -6.69
CA TYR A 97 3.59 -9.86 -6.10
C TYR A 97 2.84 -9.77 -4.78
N MET A 98 3.12 -8.77 -3.93
CA MET A 98 2.36 -8.52 -2.71
C MET A 98 0.85 -8.33 -2.97
N ILE A 99 0.48 -7.62 -4.04
CA ILE A 99 -0.93 -7.46 -4.44
C ILE A 99 -1.52 -8.77 -4.95
N VAL A 100 -0.73 -9.58 -5.67
CA VAL A 100 -1.17 -10.91 -6.12
C VAL A 100 -1.44 -11.83 -4.94
N ASP A 101 -0.53 -11.86 -3.97
CA ASP A 101 -0.70 -12.67 -2.76
C ASP A 101 -2.01 -12.33 -2.05
N LEU A 102 -2.33 -11.02 -1.89
CA LEU A 102 -3.60 -10.59 -1.31
C LEU A 102 -4.80 -11.10 -2.13
N ILE A 103 -4.73 -11.08 -3.46
CA ILE A 103 -5.80 -11.56 -4.34
C ILE A 103 -5.96 -13.09 -4.22
N LEU A 104 -4.85 -13.83 -4.12
CA LEU A 104 -4.85 -15.29 -3.94
C LEU A 104 -5.45 -15.68 -2.57
N ASP A 105 -5.06 -14.96 -1.51
CA ASP A 105 -5.63 -15.16 -0.18
C ASP A 105 -7.15 -14.91 -0.18
N PHE A 106 -7.59 -13.85 -0.88
CA PHE A 106 -9.04 -13.59 -1.02
C PHE A 106 -9.75 -14.64 -1.86
N ASP A 107 -9.17 -15.15 -2.96
CA ASP A 107 -9.77 -16.22 -3.75
C ASP A 107 -9.93 -17.50 -2.91
N TRP A 108 -8.91 -17.86 -2.15
CA TRP A 108 -8.98 -18.98 -1.24
C TRP A 108 -10.08 -18.79 -0.18
N TYR A 109 -10.13 -17.65 0.48
CA TYR A 109 -11.18 -17.30 1.44
C TYR A 109 -12.57 -17.39 0.82
N ALA A 110 -12.76 -16.83 -0.38
CA ALA A 110 -14.05 -16.87 -1.08
C ALA A 110 -14.49 -18.31 -1.40
N ARG A 111 -13.56 -19.19 -1.77
CA ARG A 111 -13.87 -20.62 -2.00
C ARG A 111 -14.25 -21.32 -0.71
N VAL A 112 -13.59 -21.02 0.40
CA VAL A 112 -13.92 -21.58 1.71
C VAL A 112 -15.33 -21.13 2.14
N VAL A 113 -15.65 -19.83 2.10
CA VAL A 113 -16.98 -19.30 2.42
C VAL A 113 -18.07 -19.98 1.58
N LYS A 114 -17.87 -20.07 0.25
CA LYS A 114 -18.83 -20.75 -0.65
C LYS A 114 -18.97 -22.23 -0.32
N THR A 115 -17.91 -22.89 0.12
CA THR A 115 -17.96 -24.28 0.58
C THR A 115 -18.84 -24.41 1.81
N MET A 116 -18.67 -23.51 2.79
CA MET A 116 -19.48 -23.50 4.02
C MET A 116 -20.96 -23.31 3.72
N VAL A 117 -21.30 -22.37 2.84
CA VAL A 117 -22.68 -22.16 2.37
C VAL A 117 -23.23 -23.42 1.69
N GLN A 118 -22.49 -24.01 0.74
CA GLN A 118 -22.92 -25.22 0.03
C GLN A 118 -23.13 -26.42 0.97
N LYS A 119 -22.36 -26.51 2.04
CA LYS A 119 -22.45 -27.58 3.04
C LYS A 119 -23.44 -27.28 4.17
N ASN A 120 -24.25 -26.21 4.04
CA ASN A 120 -25.22 -25.78 5.05
C ASN A 120 -24.59 -25.53 6.43
N ARG A 121 -23.42 -24.92 6.45
CA ARG A 121 -22.67 -24.50 7.65
C ARG A 121 -22.66 -23.00 7.86
N LEU A 122 -22.96 -22.25 6.82
CA LEU A 122 -23.10 -20.80 6.81
C LEU A 122 -24.36 -20.44 6.05
N GLY A 123 -25.10 -19.43 6.51
CA GLY A 123 -26.27 -18.93 5.81
C GLY A 123 -25.89 -18.26 4.47
N ASP A 124 -26.74 -18.36 3.45
CA ASP A 124 -26.47 -17.77 2.12
C ASP A 124 -26.32 -16.24 2.20
N ILE A 125 -27.15 -15.57 3.02
CA ILE A 125 -27.09 -14.12 3.22
C ILE A 125 -25.80 -13.75 3.96
N GLU A 126 -25.44 -14.47 5.02
CA GLU A 126 -24.26 -14.26 5.83
C GLU A 126 -22.98 -14.42 4.97
N GLY A 127 -22.88 -15.52 4.21
CA GLY A 127 -21.73 -15.73 3.33
C GLY A 127 -21.58 -14.67 2.23
N LYS A 128 -22.70 -14.15 1.70
CA LYS A 128 -22.67 -13.04 0.75
C LYS A 128 -22.19 -11.75 1.39
N GLU A 129 -22.65 -11.46 2.61
CA GLU A 129 -22.24 -10.26 3.35
C GLU A 129 -20.74 -10.32 3.70
N ASP A 130 -20.24 -11.44 4.18
CA ASP A 130 -18.82 -11.63 4.48
C ASP A 130 -17.93 -11.37 3.26
N LEU A 131 -18.29 -11.94 2.11
CA LEU A 131 -17.57 -11.72 0.86
C LEU A 131 -17.67 -10.27 0.38
N TYR A 132 -18.83 -9.64 0.54
CA TYR A 132 -19.03 -8.24 0.19
C TYR A 132 -18.16 -7.32 1.03
N GLN A 133 -18.13 -7.49 2.34
CA GLN A 133 -17.35 -6.65 3.26
C GLN A 133 -15.84 -6.78 2.98
N MET A 134 -15.34 -7.99 2.76
CA MET A 134 -13.93 -8.18 2.44
C MET A 134 -13.57 -7.60 1.07
N THR A 135 -14.43 -7.79 0.07
CA THR A 135 -14.25 -7.16 -1.26
C THR A 135 -14.21 -5.63 -1.16
N LYS A 136 -15.10 -5.04 -0.35
CA LYS A 136 -15.15 -3.59 -0.11
C LYS A 136 -13.85 -3.07 0.50
N ARG A 137 -13.27 -3.77 1.48
CA ARG A 137 -12.00 -3.39 2.11
C ARG A 137 -10.84 -3.44 1.13
N ILE A 138 -10.74 -4.52 0.34
CA ILE A 138 -9.69 -4.66 -0.69
C ILE A 138 -9.83 -3.57 -1.76
N ARG A 139 -11.04 -3.26 -2.21
CA ARG A 139 -11.29 -2.16 -3.16
C ARG A 139 -10.90 -0.82 -2.59
N ALA A 140 -11.24 -0.54 -1.33
CA ALA A 140 -10.85 0.70 -0.67
C ALA A 140 -9.32 0.88 -0.60
N LEU A 141 -8.57 -0.21 -0.31
CA LEU A 141 -7.11 -0.19 -0.40
C LEU A 141 -6.65 0.14 -1.83
N PHE A 142 -7.19 -0.52 -2.85
CA PHE A 142 -6.81 -0.29 -4.24
C PHE A 142 -7.10 1.14 -4.69
N GLU A 143 -8.26 1.65 -4.37
CA GLU A 143 -8.67 3.02 -4.71
C GLU A 143 -7.83 4.07 -3.99
N SER A 144 -7.45 3.82 -2.73
CA SER A 144 -6.60 4.73 -1.95
C SER A 144 -5.17 4.87 -2.49
N THR A 145 -4.69 3.91 -3.30
CA THR A 145 -3.33 3.98 -3.86
C THR A 145 -3.23 4.84 -5.12
N LEU A 146 -4.32 5.02 -5.86
CA LEU A 146 -4.30 5.70 -7.16
C LEU A 146 -3.92 7.19 -7.09
N PRO A 147 -4.42 7.98 -6.12
CA PRO A 147 -4.06 9.38 -5.99
C PRO A 147 -2.57 9.62 -5.82
N TYR A 148 -1.86 8.73 -5.13
CA TYR A 148 -0.43 8.85 -4.89
C TYR A 148 0.37 8.93 -6.19
N GLN A 149 0.05 8.09 -7.19
CA GLN A 149 0.71 8.16 -8.48
C GLN A 149 0.50 9.52 -9.14
N LYS A 150 -0.75 10.02 -9.14
CA LYS A 150 -1.10 11.29 -9.76
C LYS A 150 -0.30 12.46 -9.18
N TYR A 151 -0.10 12.47 -7.87
CA TYR A 151 0.58 13.58 -7.20
C TYR A 151 2.11 13.41 -7.21
N LEU A 152 2.65 12.24 -6.86
CA LEU A 152 4.09 12.03 -6.79
C LEU A 152 4.81 12.02 -8.14
N LEU A 153 4.11 11.71 -9.25
CA LEU A 153 4.69 11.74 -10.58
C LEU A 153 4.62 13.11 -11.25
N ARG A 154 4.08 14.14 -10.58
CA ARG A 154 4.20 15.52 -11.08
C ARG A 154 5.67 15.86 -11.20
N GLU A 155 6.00 16.61 -12.23
CA GLU A 155 7.38 16.99 -12.53
C GLU A 155 8.07 17.63 -11.32
N GLU A 156 7.33 18.49 -10.61
CA GLU A 156 7.75 19.20 -9.41
C GLU A 156 8.13 18.25 -8.25
N LEU A 157 7.41 17.13 -8.06
CA LEU A 157 7.61 16.21 -6.93
C LEU A 157 8.44 14.98 -7.28
N ARG A 158 8.63 14.69 -8.56
CA ARG A 158 9.37 13.51 -9.01
C ARG A 158 10.84 13.55 -8.60
N LEU A 159 11.41 14.75 -8.47
CA LEU A 159 12.80 14.98 -8.08
C LEU A 159 12.97 15.17 -6.57
N LEU A 160 11.87 15.17 -5.81
CA LEU A 160 11.92 15.35 -4.37
C LEU A 160 12.73 14.23 -3.70
N SER A 161 13.66 14.62 -2.84
CA SER A 161 14.50 13.72 -2.05
C SER A 161 14.67 14.26 -0.62
N ARG A 162 15.21 13.45 0.28
CA ARG A 162 15.50 13.90 1.66
C ARG A 162 16.50 15.05 1.69
N SER A 163 17.41 15.14 0.71
CA SER A 163 18.36 16.26 0.62
C SER A 163 17.68 17.62 0.43
N ASP A 164 16.46 17.65 -0.12
CA ASP A 164 15.71 18.90 -0.31
C ASP A 164 15.24 19.53 1.02
N PHE A 165 15.22 18.74 2.10
CA PHE A 165 14.85 19.17 3.45
C PHE A 165 16.03 19.66 4.28
N LEU A 166 17.25 19.49 3.79
CA LEU A 166 18.45 19.88 4.54
C LEU A 166 18.71 21.39 4.49
N PRO A 167 19.35 21.95 5.52
CA PRO A 167 19.83 23.33 5.50
C PRO A 167 20.70 23.60 4.28
N GLY A 168 20.46 24.75 3.61
CA GLY A 168 21.19 25.12 2.39
C GLY A 168 20.62 24.55 1.09
N ALA A 169 19.47 23.87 1.13
CA ALA A 169 18.75 23.47 -0.08
C ALA A 169 18.39 24.65 -0.97
N SER A 170 18.37 24.43 -2.29
CA SER A 170 18.04 25.47 -3.27
C SER A 170 16.58 25.94 -3.14
N ASP A 171 16.26 27.10 -3.73
CA ASP A 171 14.89 27.61 -3.72
C ASP A 171 13.91 26.67 -4.45
N GLU A 172 14.37 25.99 -5.50
CA GLU A 172 13.58 24.96 -6.19
C GLU A 172 13.32 23.76 -5.28
N ALA A 173 14.32 23.36 -4.47
CA ALA A 173 14.16 22.27 -3.49
C ALA A 173 13.12 22.65 -2.43
N ARG A 174 13.19 23.86 -1.88
CA ARG A 174 12.21 24.37 -0.91
C ARG A 174 10.79 24.39 -1.47
N LYS A 175 10.60 24.86 -2.70
CA LYS A 175 9.29 24.84 -3.37
C LYS A 175 8.75 23.41 -3.53
N ARG A 176 9.63 22.41 -3.82
CA ARG A 176 9.22 21.00 -3.88
C ARG A 176 8.76 20.51 -2.51
N VAL A 177 9.48 20.86 -1.45
CA VAL A 177 9.11 20.49 -0.07
C VAL A 177 7.77 21.11 0.31
N GLU A 178 7.58 22.42 0.10
CA GLU A 178 6.33 23.14 0.37
C GLU A 178 5.16 22.50 -0.37
N ALA A 179 5.33 22.21 -1.67
CA ALA A 179 4.30 21.56 -2.47
C ALA A 179 3.96 20.15 -1.95
N ALA A 180 4.95 19.37 -1.54
CA ALA A 180 4.75 18.04 -1.00
C ALA A 180 4.05 18.07 0.35
N VAL A 181 4.49 18.94 1.26
CA VAL A 181 3.84 19.14 2.57
C VAL A 181 2.42 19.63 2.40
N GLY A 182 2.16 20.55 1.48
CA GLY A 182 0.81 21.07 1.19
C GLY A 182 -0.15 19.99 0.66
N ILE A 183 0.35 18.95 -0.01
CA ILE A 183 -0.47 17.86 -0.59
C ILE A 183 -0.65 16.71 0.38
N PHE A 184 0.43 16.29 1.05
CA PHE A 184 0.47 15.05 1.84
C PHE A 184 0.58 15.26 3.34
N GLY A 185 0.89 16.49 3.79
CA GLY A 185 1.30 16.76 5.17
C GLY A 185 2.77 16.39 5.42
N GLU A 186 3.18 16.42 6.67
CA GLU A 186 4.53 16.07 7.09
C GLU A 186 4.74 14.55 7.12
N VAL A 187 5.91 14.12 6.65
CA VAL A 187 6.30 12.71 6.74
C VAL A 187 6.57 12.36 8.20
N PRO A 188 6.05 11.23 8.72
CA PRO A 188 6.34 10.80 10.07
C PRO A 188 7.85 10.71 10.34
N PRO A 189 8.36 11.26 11.47
CA PRO A 189 9.78 11.30 11.77
C PRO A 189 10.54 9.98 11.60
N PRO A 190 10.03 8.80 12.05
CA PRO A 190 10.73 7.54 11.87
C PRO A 190 10.93 7.14 10.40
N ILE A 191 9.99 7.51 9.53
CA ILE A 191 10.09 7.25 8.09
C ILE A 191 11.02 8.28 7.44
N PHE A 192 10.90 9.54 7.85
CA PHE A 192 11.73 10.62 7.34
C PHE A 192 13.21 10.36 7.63
N THR A 193 13.56 9.97 8.86
CA THR A 193 14.94 9.63 9.25
C THR A 193 15.40 8.29 8.67
N GLY A 194 14.49 7.45 8.17
CA GLY A 194 14.78 6.12 7.66
C GLY A 194 14.97 5.06 8.76
N GLU A 195 14.54 5.31 9.98
CA GLU A 195 14.39 4.31 11.04
C GLU A 195 13.39 3.25 10.64
N VAL A 196 12.23 3.69 10.12
CA VAL A 196 11.24 2.84 9.47
C VAL A 196 11.41 2.94 7.96
N ARG A 197 11.66 1.81 7.31
CA ARG A 197 11.92 1.73 5.86
C ARG A 197 10.90 0.81 5.17
N PRO A 198 10.63 1.05 3.88
CA PRO A 198 9.88 0.09 3.08
C PRO A 198 10.56 -1.28 3.11
N ARG A 199 9.75 -2.34 3.17
CA ARG A 199 10.24 -3.73 3.16
C ARG A 199 11.19 -4.02 1.98
N HIS A 200 10.94 -3.38 0.84
CA HIS A 200 11.76 -3.46 -0.35
C HIS A 200 12.12 -2.06 -0.79
N SER A 201 13.32 -1.60 -0.47
CA SER A 201 13.87 -0.34 -0.94
C SER A 201 14.83 -0.55 -2.10
N ARG A 202 14.84 0.39 -3.05
CA ARG A 202 15.85 0.47 -4.12
C ARG A 202 16.92 1.50 -3.82
N ARG A 203 16.90 2.09 -2.66
CA ARG A 203 17.87 3.13 -2.27
C ARG A 203 19.28 2.62 -2.50
N ARG A 204 20.07 3.38 -3.25
CA ARG A 204 21.41 2.97 -3.71
C ARG A 204 22.53 3.46 -2.81
N ALA A 205 22.27 4.48 -2.02
CA ALA A 205 23.25 5.07 -1.11
C ALA A 205 22.69 5.08 0.32
N ASP A 206 23.49 4.69 1.27
CA ASP A 206 23.20 4.97 2.66
C ASP A 206 23.48 6.45 2.91
N VAL A 207 22.62 7.09 3.70
CA VAL A 207 22.81 8.46 4.17
C VAL A 207 24.04 8.47 5.04
N SER A 208 24.93 9.45 4.85
CA SER A 208 26.07 9.61 5.72
C SER A 208 25.61 9.90 7.17
N GLU A 209 26.45 9.56 8.16
CA GLU A 209 26.09 9.85 9.56
C GLU A 209 25.84 11.34 9.81
N ALA A 210 26.54 12.22 9.10
CA ALA A 210 26.36 13.67 9.20
C ALA A 210 24.98 14.09 8.65
N GLU A 211 24.59 13.58 7.49
CA GLU A 211 23.25 13.84 6.92
C GLU A 211 22.16 13.25 7.80
N MET A 212 22.37 12.05 8.38
CA MET A 212 21.41 11.45 9.28
C MET A 212 21.16 12.33 10.52
N ARG A 213 22.20 12.89 11.11
CA ARG A 213 22.06 13.83 12.24
C ARG A 213 21.25 15.06 11.85
N LEU A 214 21.56 15.66 10.70
CA LEU A 214 20.80 16.80 10.19
C LEU A 214 19.32 16.45 9.93
N LEU A 215 19.02 15.28 9.36
CA LEU A 215 17.64 14.84 9.16
C LEU A 215 16.90 14.65 10.49
N VAL A 216 17.58 14.14 11.53
CA VAL A 216 17.01 14.03 12.88
C VAL A 216 16.73 15.42 13.48
N ASP A 217 17.64 16.36 13.33
CA ASP A 217 17.48 17.72 13.85
C ASP A 217 16.35 18.47 13.12
N VAL A 218 16.21 18.31 11.80
CA VAL A 218 15.07 18.81 11.02
C VAL A 218 13.76 18.16 11.49
N ALA A 219 13.74 16.83 11.66
CA ALA A 219 12.56 16.11 12.13
C ALA A 219 12.12 16.49 13.55
N GLN A 220 13.05 16.97 14.37
CA GLN A 220 12.81 17.47 15.73
C GLN A 220 12.49 18.97 15.79
N GLY A 221 12.45 19.65 14.63
CA GLY A 221 12.21 21.09 14.55
C GLY A 221 13.33 21.95 15.21
N LYS A 222 14.54 21.42 15.32
CA LYS A 222 15.70 22.15 15.88
C LYS A 222 16.37 23.07 14.87
N VAL A 223 16.29 22.72 13.60
CA VAL A 223 16.88 23.46 12.47
C VAL A 223 15.82 23.57 11.40
N ASP A 224 15.59 24.76 10.87
CA ASP A 224 14.74 24.94 9.70
C ASP A 224 15.52 24.71 8.39
N ALA A 225 14.82 24.58 7.26
CA ALA A 225 15.43 24.42 5.96
C ALA A 225 16.29 25.63 5.51
N ALA A 226 16.20 26.77 6.21
CA ALA A 226 17.03 27.95 6.01
C ALA A 226 18.35 27.93 6.80
N GLY A 227 18.53 26.89 7.66
CA GLY A 227 19.73 26.75 8.47
C GLY A 227 19.77 27.66 9.71
N SER A 228 18.63 28.23 10.09
CA SER A 228 18.50 29.05 11.29
C SER A 228 18.21 28.12 12.48
N ASP A 229 19.06 28.22 13.53
CA ASP A 229 18.80 27.54 14.81
C ASP A 229 17.61 28.21 15.49
N LEU A 230 16.46 27.56 15.51
CA LEU A 230 15.23 28.06 16.12
C LEU A 230 15.36 28.31 17.63
N ASN A 231 16.40 27.77 18.28
CA ASN A 231 16.67 27.98 19.69
C ASN A 231 17.46 29.29 20.02
N GLN A 232 17.97 30.02 19.03
CA GLN A 232 18.70 31.26 19.29
C GLN A 232 17.80 32.50 19.39
N GLU A 233 16.58 32.47 18.86
CA GLU A 233 15.64 33.62 18.94
C GLU A 233 14.94 33.78 20.30
N ASN A 234 14.90 32.75 21.14
CA ASN A 234 14.22 32.80 22.44
C ASN A 234 15.11 33.25 23.62
N THR A 235 16.36 33.63 23.38
CA THR A 235 17.30 34.04 24.46
C THR A 235 17.51 35.57 24.52
N LEU A 236 16.81 36.36 23.71
CA LEU A 236 16.95 37.82 23.65
C LEU A 236 15.63 38.57 23.91
N LEU A 237 14.80 38.06 24.85
CA LEU A 237 13.70 38.84 25.44
C LEU A 237 13.80 38.82 26.98
#